data_e55a215109d4562a656322907d0887e7
#
_entry.id   e55a215109d4562a656322907d0887e7
#
_cell.length_a   1.000
_cell.length_b   1.000
_cell.length_c   1.000
_cell.angle_alpha   90.00
_cell.angle_beta   90.00
_cell.angle_gamma   90.00
#
_symmetry.space_group_name_H-M   'P 1'
#
loop_
_entity.id
_entity.type
_entity.pdbx_description
1 polymer ?
#
loop_
_entity_poly.entity_id
_entity_poly.type
_entity_poly.pdbx_seq_one_letter_code
_entity_poly.pdbx_strand_id
1 'polypeptide(L)'
;MATEWDGYATAQVWRPVSYPGLVLYRVSGRANSQALHVHDELQLTLDAGHVQQVSCGGARLTALPGSLVVIPPGEVHALRGEGGRPGVLCGMLVPAAFLGGSSPSGLESEDEPPGEELLLGGCAVLDDPEVARDFVALHRALRAPGLEREPRLWVLLAGLLSRLGPGRAG
;
A
#
# COMPACT_ATOMS: atom_id res chain seq x y z
N MET A 1 6.98 0.64 -17.06
CA MET A 1 7.31 -0.79 -17.18
C MET A 1 6.07 -1.60 -16.84
N ALA A 2 5.69 -2.52 -17.69
CA ALA A 2 4.60 -3.45 -17.40
C ALA A 2 5.09 -4.40 -16.29
N THR A 3 4.46 -4.37 -15.15
CA THR A 3 4.65 -5.39 -14.12
C THR A 3 4.07 -6.67 -14.70
N GLU A 4 4.88 -7.67 -14.99
CA GLU A 4 4.39 -8.99 -15.39
C GLU A 4 3.65 -9.61 -14.21
N TRP A 5 2.34 -9.64 -14.31
CA TRP A 5 1.43 -10.26 -13.37
C TRP A 5 1.18 -11.72 -13.75
N ASP A 6 2.27 -12.49 -13.89
CA ASP A 6 2.17 -13.90 -14.24
C ASP A 6 1.52 -14.70 -13.11
N GLY A 7 0.43 -15.40 -13.45
CA GLY A 7 -0.24 -16.32 -12.55
C GLY A 7 -1.57 -15.85 -11.96
N TYR A 8 -1.98 -14.58 -12.18
CA TYR A 8 -3.26 -14.08 -11.72
C TYR A 8 -4.39 -14.25 -12.75
N ALA A 9 -5.57 -14.57 -12.27
CA ALA A 9 -6.75 -14.65 -13.11
C ALA A 9 -7.25 -13.27 -13.54
N THR A 10 -7.14 -12.25 -12.67
CA THR A 10 -7.54 -10.88 -12.98
C THR A 10 -6.68 -9.86 -12.23
N ALA A 11 -6.28 -8.79 -12.93
CA ALA A 11 -5.66 -7.61 -12.35
C ALA A 11 -6.49 -6.37 -12.70
N GLN A 12 -6.71 -5.51 -11.72
CA GLN A 12 -7.42 -4.24 -11.86
C GLN A 12 -6.55 -3.13 -11.28
N VAL A 13 -6.50 -1.99 -11.98
CA VAL A 13 -5.71 -0.82 -11.57
C VAL A 13 -6.61 0.41 -11.61
N TRP A 14 -6.50 1.26 -10.59
CA TRP A 14 -7.21 2.53 -10.51
C TRP A 14 -6.22 3.67 -10.24
N ARG A 15 -6.49 4.82 -10.82
CA ARG A 15 -5.77 6.07 -10.60
C ARG A 15 -6.78 7.16 -10.25
N PRO A 16 -7.06 7.37 -8.94
CA PRO A 16 -8.03 8.37 -8.51
C PRO A 16 -7.61 9.76 -8.97
N VAL A 17 -8.51 10.48 -9.67
CA VAL A 17 -8.20 11.78 -10.26
C VAL A 17 -7.83 12.84 -9.22
N SER A 18 -8.46 12.78 -8.05
CA SER A 18 -8.20 13.70 -6.94
C SER A 18 -6.88 13.43 -6.19
N TYR A 19 -6.19 12.36 -6.51
CA TYR A 19 -4.92 11.96 -5.88
C TYR A 19 -3.85 11.71 -6.96
N PRO A 20 -3.29 12.76 -7.56
CA PRO A 20 -2.32 12.63 -8.64
C PRO A 20 -1.14 11.74 -8.28
N GLY A 21 -0.87 10.72 -9.10
CA GLY A 21 0.20 9.76 -8.89
C GLY A 21 -0.14 8.58 -7.98
N LEU A 22 -1.24 8.64 -7.20
CA LEU A 22 -1.69 7.49 -6.43
C LEU A 22 -2.16 6.37 -7.36
N VAL A 23 -1.67 5.17 -7.13
CA VAL A 23 -2.08 3.98 -7.89
C VAL A 23 -2.62 2.95 -6.92
N LEU A 24 -3.81 2.45 -7.21
CA LEU A 24 -4.42 1.33 -6.50
C LEU A 24 -4.44 0.13 -7.43
N TYR A 25 -4.18 -1.04 -6.91
CA TYR A 25 -4.33 -2.28 -7.68
C TYR A 25 -4.96 -3.37 -6.82
N ARG A 26 -5.67 -4.24 -7.49
CA ARG A 26 -6.24 -5.45 -6.91
C ARG A 26 -5.98 -6.60 -7.85
N VAL A 27 -5.43 -7.64 -7.33
CA VAL A 27 -5.09 -8.84 -8.10
C VAL A 27 -5.74 -10.04 -7.45
N SER A 28 -6.36 -10.90 -8.22
CA SER A 28 -6.99 -12.11 -7.72
C SER A 28 -6.53 -13.32 -8.53
N GLY A 29 -6.37 -14.45 -7.86
CA GLY A 29 -5.90 -15.69 -8.44
C GLY A 29 -4.90 -16.41 -7.56
N ARG A 30 -3.99 -17.14 -8.18
CA ARG A 30 -2.94 -17.88 -7.46
C ARG A 30 -1.86 -16.93 -6.92
N ALA A 31 -1.06 -17.44 -5.98
CA ALA A 31 0.07 -16.70 -5.43
C ALA A 31 1.03 -16.25 -6.53
N ASN A 32 1.46 -15.00 -6.43
CA ASN A 32 2.30 -14.33 -7.43
C ASN A 32 3.70 -14.04 -6.89
N SER A 33 4.61 -13.83 -7.81
CA SER A 33 5.96 -13.37 -7.50
C SER A 33 6.28 -12.11 -8.31
N GLN A 34 6.81 -11.10 -7.63
CA GLN A 34 7.38 -9.92 -8.25
C GLN A 34 8.90 -10.02 -8.16
N ALA A 35 9.56 -9.94 -9.31
CA ALA A 35 11.02 -9.94 -9.39
C ALA A 35 11.62 -8.73 -8.66
N LEU A 36 12.91 -8.79 -8.40
CA LEU A 36 13.65 -7.69 -7.77
C LEU A 36 13.50 -6.41 -8.58
N HIS A 37 13.00 -5.35 -7.94
CA HIS A 37 12.77 -4.04 -8.55
C HIS A 37 12.84 -2.92 -7.52
N VAL A 38 12.72 -1.69 -7.96
CA VAL A 38 12.72 -0.47 -7.15
C VAL A 38 11.76 0.55 -7.78
N HIS A 39 11.14 1.36 -6.95
CA HIS A 39 10.31 2.51 -7.36
C HIS A 39 10.34 3.62 -6.30
N ASP A 40 9.89 4.82 -6.67
CA ASP A 40 9.97 6.02 -5.82
C ASP A 40 8.72 6.24 -4.95
N GLU A 41 7.73 5.35 -5.06
CA GLU A 41 6.52 5.40 -4.25
C GLU A 41 6.66 4.54 -2.99
N LEU A 42 5.94 4.91 -1.93
CA LEU A 42 5.65 3.99 -0.83
C LEU A 42 4.69 2.92 -1.33
N GLN A 43 5.07 1.65 -1.19
CA GLN A 43 4.18 0.53 -1.49
C GLN A 43 3.54 -0.02 -0.22
N LEU A 44 2.22 -0.11 -0.24
CA LEU A 44 1.42 -0.81 0.76
C LEU A 44 0.74 -1.99 0.08
N THR A 45 0.91 -3.19 0.63
CA THR A 45 0.34 -4.42 0.03
C THR A 45 -0.22 -5.31 1.11
N LEU A 46 -1.43 -5.79 0.90
CA LEU A 46 -2.10 -6.77 1.76
C LEU A 46 -2.62 -7.92 0.90
N ASP A 47 -2.16 -9.12 1.19
CA ASP A 47 -2.66 -10.35 0.58
C ASP A 47 -3.57 -11.08 1.58
N ALA A 48 -4.81 -11.31 1.22
CA ALA A 48 -5.79 -11.95 2.10
C ALA A 48 -5.79 -13.50 1.98
N GLY A 49 -5.03 -14.06 1.04
CA GLY A 49 -5.08 -15.49 0.75
C GLY A 49 -3.75 -16.23 0.78
N HIS A 50 -2.64 -15.50 0.71
CA HIS A 50 -1.32 -16.10 0.57
C HIS A 50 -0.34 -15.57 1.61
N VAL A 51 0.61 -16.40 1.98
CA VAL A 51 1.83 -15.96 2.67
C VAL A 51 2.72 -15.24 1.66
N GLN A 52 3.26 -14.09 2.03
CA GLN A 52 4.20 -13.33 1.21
C GLN A 52 5.60 -13.39 1.82
N GLN A 53 6.57 -13.88 1.05
CA GLN A 53 7.99 -13.73 1.37
C GLN A 53 8.47 -12.41 0.76
N VAL A 54 8.96 -11.52 1.59
CA VAL A 54 9.42 -10.19 1.20
C VAL A 54 10.93 -10.12 1.36
N SER A 55 11.65 -9.90 0.26
CA SER A 55 13.07 -9.57 0.29
C SER A 55 13.20 -8.06 0.09
N CYS A 56 13.81 -7.36 1.03
CA CYS A 56 13.88 -5.90 0.99
C CYS A 56 15.09 -5.38 1.77
N GLY A 57 15.91 -4.52 1.14
CA GLY A 57 17.08 -3.93 1.80
C GLY A 57 18.06 -4.95 2.41
N GLY A 58 18.13 -6.16 1.85
CA GLY A 58 18.93 -7.26 2.37
C GLY A 58 18.26 -8.08 3.48
N ALA A 59 17.12 -7.64 4.00
CA ALA A 59 16.30 -8.40 4.97
C ALA A 59 15.32 -9.34 4.26
N ARG A 60 14.90 -10.38 4.98
CA ARG A 60 13.82 -11.28 4.58
C ARG A 60 12.73 -11.25 5.64
N LEU A 61 11.52 -10.93 5.21
CA LEU A 61 10.34 -10.86 6.05
C LEU A 61 9.27 -11.83 5.54
N THR A 62 8.45 -12.33 6.44
CA THR A 62 7.30 -13.17 6.09
C THR A 62 6.04 -12.45 6.53
N ALA A 63 5.14 -12.18 5.58
CA ALA A 63 3.82 -11.63 5.86
C ALA A 63 2.78 -12.74 5.77
N LEU A 64 2.03 -12.93 6.84
CA LEU A 64 0.90 -13.85 6.88
C LEU A 64 -0.31 -13.26 6.13
N PRO A 65 -1.28 -14.08 5.68
CA PRO A 65 -2.49 -13.57 5.09
C PRO A 65 -3.18 -12.54 5.99
N GLY A 66 -3.46 -11.35 5.44
CA GLY A 66 -4.07 -10.24 6.17
C GLY A 66 -3.09 -9.27 6.83
N SER A 67 -1.78 -9.56 6.86
CA SER A 67 -0.77 -8.60 7.29
C SER A 67 -0.51 -7.54 6.21
N LEU A 68 -0.22 -6.31 6.62
CA LEU A 68 0.14 -5.22 5.71
C LEU A 68 1.66 -5.17 5.53
N VAL A 69 2.11 -5.30 4.30
CA VAL A 69 3.51 -5.11 3.91
C VAL A 69 3.72 -3.63 3.56
N VAL A 70 4.75 -3.03 4.13
CA VAL A 70 5.15 -1.64 3.92
C VAL A 70 6.55 -1.61 3.31
N ILE A 71 6.68 -1.03 2.13
CA ILE A 71 7.96 -0.90 1.42
C ILE A 71 8.21 0.59 1.16
N PRO A 72 9.24 1.19 1.79
CA PRO A 72 9.56 2.59 1.60
C PRO A 72 9.99 2.92 0.18
N PRO A 73 9.87 4.20 -0.24
CA PRO A 73 10.43 4.67 -1.50
C PRO A 73 11.92 4.35 -1.63
N GLY A 74 12.36 3.96 -2.83
CA GLY A 74 13.76 3.71 -3.14
C GLY A 74 14.35 2.39 -2.61
N GLU A 75 13.57 1.60 -1.89
CA GLU A 75 14.02 0.28 -1.41
C GLU A 75 13.94 -0.77 -2.51
N VAL A 76 15.07 -1.44 -2.75
CA VAL A 76 15.13 -2.58 -3.68
C VAL A 76 14.48 -3.79 -3.04
N HIS A 77 13.46 -4.33 -3.68
CA HIS A 77 12.65 -5.39 -3.09
C HIS A 77 12.12 -6.41 -4.11
N ALA A 78 11.74 -7.57 -3.58
CA ALA A 78 11.01 -8.61 -4.30
C ALA A 78 9.96 -9.23 -3.39
N LEU A 79 8.83 -9.64 -3.96
CA LEU A 79 7.78 -10.34 -3.25
C LEU A 79 7.55 -11.70 -3.89
N ARG A 80 7.35 -12.71 -3.05
CA ARG A 80 7.01 -14.07 -3.50
C ARG A 80 5.83 -14.58 -2.68
N GLY A 81 4.70 -14.76 -3.36
CA GLY A 81 3.53 -15.37 -2.76
C GLY A 81 3.65 -16.88 -2.69
N GLU A 82 3.18 -17.47 -1.59
CA GLU A 82 3.14 -18.91 -1.35
C GLU A 82 1.71 -19.33 -1.00
N GLY A 83 1.22 -20.33 -1.69
CA GLY A 83 -0.11 -20.88 -1.45
C GLY A 83 -0.73 -21.48 -2.72
N GLY A 84 -1.51 -22.53 -2.57
CA GLY A 84 -2.14 -23.25 -3.68
C GLY A 84 -3.57 -22.85 -3.99
N ARG A 85 -4.21 -22.05 -3.14
CA ARG A 85 -5.59 -21.59 -3.31
C ARG A 85 -5.62 -20.19 -3.92
N PRO A 86 -6.67 -19.84 -4.68
CA PRO A 86 -6.86 -18.47 -5.11
C PRO A 86 -7.03 -17.53 -3.93
N GLY A 87 -6.42 -16.34 -4.02
CA GLY A 87 -6.50 -15.28 -3.04
C GLY A 87 -6.71 -13.92 -3.69
N VAL A 88 -6.72 -12.89 -2.87
CA VAL A 88 -6.85 -11.50 -3.29
C VAL A 88 -5.75 -10.68 -2.64
N LEU A 89 -5.01 -9.99 -3.48
CA LEU A 89 -4.01 -9.01 -3.07
C LEU A 89 -4.52 -7.60 -3.42
N CYS A 90 -4.50 -6.72 -2.45
CA CYS A 90 -4.76 -5.29 -2.62
C CYS A 90 -3.47 -4.52 -2.41
N GLY A 91 -3.17 -3.58 -3.28
CA GLY A 91 -1.99 -2.75 -3.16
C GLY A 91 -2.25 -1.28 -3.45
N MET A 92 -1.37 -0.45 -2.92
CA MET A 92 -1.40 0.99 -3.07
C MET A 92 0.03 1.48 -3.25
N LEU A 93 0.28 2.25 -4.31
CA LEU A 93 1.53 3.00 -4.50
C LEU A 93 1.24 4.46 -4.19
N VAL A 94 1.83 4.96 -3.12
CA VAL A 94 1.63 6.31 -2.60
C VAL A 94 2.80 7.18 -3.01
N PRO A 95 2.57 8.28 -3.76
CA PRO A 95 3.63 9.20 -4.15
C PRO A 95 4.37 9.76 -2.94
N ALA A 96 5.69 9.93 -3.06
CA ALA A 96 6.53 10.50 -2.00
C ALA A 96 6.05 11.89 -1.54
N ALA A 97 5.43 12.67 -2.43
CA ALA A 97 4.86 13.98 -2.09
C ALA A 97 3.78 13.90 -0.99
N PHE A 98 3.05 12.79 -0.86
CA PHE A 98 2.04 12.63 0.18
C PHE A 98 2.65 12.29 1.55
N LEU A 99 3.88 11.82 1.58
CA LEU A 99 4.56 11.43 2.82
C LEU A 99 5.01 12.65 3.65
N GLY A 100 5.12 13.81 3.02
CA GLY A 100 5.38 15.10 3.68
C GLY A 100 4.12 15.79 4.23
N GLY A 101 2.98 15.10 4.25
CA GLY A 101 1.71 15.66 4.75
C GLY A 101 1.06 16.68 3.82
N SER A 102 1.52 16.80 2.58
CA SER A 102 0.90 17.71 1.60
C SER A 102 -0.35 17.07 1.00
N SER A 103 -1.49 17.74 1.21
CA SER A 103 -2.75 17.36 0.59
C SER A 103 -2.70 17.54 -0.94
N PRO A 104 -3.34 16.67 -1.73
CA PRO A 104 -3.60 16.94 -3.14
C PRO A 104 -4.41 18.23 -3.30
N SER A 105 -4.08 19.01 -4.33
CA SER A 105 -4.79 20.27 -4.62
C SER A 105 -6.31 20.09 -4.66
N GLY A 106 -7.02 20.87 -3.87
CA GLY A 106 -8.50 20.85 -3.78
C GLY A 106 -9.07 19.87 -2.77
N LEU A 107 -8.22 19.21 -1.99
CA LEU A 107 -8.63 18.33 -0.89
C LEU A 107 -8.22 18.89 0.49
N GLU A 108 -7.81 20.16 0.54
CA GLU A 108 -7.50 20.83 1.80
C GLU A 108 -8.72 20.81 2.73
N SER A 109 -8.50 20.43 3.97
CA SER A 109 -9.50 20.48 5.03
C SER A 109 -8.94 21.28 6.21
N GLU A 110 -9.80 21.98 6.94
CA GLU A 110 -9.40 22.73 8.15
C GLU A 110 -8.84 21.80 9.25
N ASP A 111 -9.10 20.51 9.16
CA ASP A 111 -8.65 19.46 10.07
C ASP A 111 -7.38 18.75 9.55
N GLU A 112 -6.66 19.33 8.58
CA GLU A 112 -5.45 18.71 8.03
C GLU A 112 -4.38 18.62 9.12
N PRO A 113 -3.87 17.41 9.42
CA PRO A 113 -2.82 17.26 10.41
C PRO A 113 -1.55 17.97 9.91
N PRO A 114 -0.78 18.61 10.81
CA PRO A 114 0.48 19.21 10.42
C PRO A 114 1.35 18.15 9.73
N GLY A 115 1.92 18.52 8.59
CA GLY A 115 2.75 17.63 7.79
C GLY A 115 4.01 17.23 8.55
N GLU A 116 3.96 16.12 9.27
CA GLU A 116 5.15 15.45 9.77
C GLU A 116 5.70 14.56 8.66
N GLU A 117 6.96 14.76 8.31
CA GLU A 117 7.65 13.91 7.37
C GLU A 117 7.63 12.46 7.88
N LEU A 118 7.04 11.55 7.10
CA LEU A 118 6.97 10.14 7.47
C LEU A 118 8.36 9.50 7.32
N LEU A 119 9.04 9.33 8.43
CA LEU A 119 10.30 8.61 8.48
C LEU A 119 10.02 7.11 8.57
N LEU A 120 10.19 6.39 7.47
CA LEU A 120 10.10 4.94 7.42
C LEU A 120 11.49 4.34 7.68
N GLY A 121 11.59 3.49 8.69
CA GLY A 121 12.85 2.87 9.11
C GLY A 121 13.29 1.68 8.26
N GLY A 122 12.67 1.45 7.09
CA GLY A 122 12.89 0.31 6.20
C GLY A 122 11.60 -0.47 5.94
N CYS A 123 11.72 -1.60 5.26
CA CYS A 123 10.55 -2.45 5.00
C CYS A 123 10.01 -3.06 6.30
N ALA A 124 8.70 -3.17 6.39
CA ALA A 124 8.03 -3.72 7.56
C ALA A 124 6.85 -4.61 7.17
N VAL A 125 6.52 -5.54 8.06
CA VAL A 125 5.28 -6.30 8.02
C VAL A 125 4.50 -5.95 9.29
N LEU A 126 3.29 -5.43 9.12
CA LEU A 126 2.42 -5.05 10.22
C LEU A 126 1.32 -6.11 10.37
N ASP A 127 1.37 -6.83 11.48
CA ASP A 127 0.34 -7.78 11.89
C ASP A 127 -0.63 -7.10 12.87
N ASP A 128 -1.28 -6.04 12.38
CA ASP A 128 -2.25 -5.24 13.12
C ASP A 128 -3.59 -5.27 12.38
N PRO A 129 -4.60 -5.98 12.92
CA PRO A 129 -5.91 -6.11 12.28
C PRO A 129 -6.65 -4.78 12.09
N GLU A 130 -6.40 -3.77 12.92
CA GLU A 130 -7.02 -2.45 12.76
C GLU A 130 -6.42 -1.69 11.59
N VAL A 131 -5.08 -1.69 11.48
CA VAL A 131 -4.37 -1.11 10.35
C VAL A 131 -4.78 -1.78 9.05
N ALA A 132 -4.83 -3.12 9.04
CA ALA A 132 -5.25 -3.90 7.88
C ALA A 132 -6.69 -3.56 7.44
N ARG A 133 -7.62 -3.48 8.40
CA ARG A 133 -9.01 -3.11 8.14
C ARG A 133 -9.12 -1.70 7.56
N ASP A 134 -8.40 -0.73 8.14
CA ASP A 134 -8.43 0.66 7.70
C ASP A 134 -7.83 0.81 6.31
N PHE A 135 -6.74 0.09 6.01
CA PHE A 135 -6.16 0.02 4.67
C PHE A 135 -7.16 -0.52 3.64
N VAL A 136 -7.83 -1.63 3.94
CA VAL A 136 -8.80 -2.24 3.02
C VAL A 136 -10.01 -1.32 2.81
N ALA A 137 -10.50 -0.67 3.87
CA ALA A 137 -11.62 0.26 3.79
C ALA A 137 -11.26 1.48 2.93
N LEU A 138 -10.08 2.08 3.15
CA LEU A 138 -9.58 3.21 2.36
C LEU A 138 -9.36 2.82 0.90
N HIS A 139 -8.70 1.70 0.64
CA HIS A 139 -8.48 1.17 -0.70
C HIS A 139 -9.80 0.98 -1.46
N ARG A 140 -10.83 0.50 -0.78
CA ARG A 140 -12.16 0.33 -1.34
C ARG A 140 -12.85 1.66 -1.65
N ALA A 141 -12.77 2.62 -0.73
CA ALA A 141 -13.38 3.94 -0.89
C ALA A 141 -12.74 4.74 -2.04
N LEU A 142 -11.40 4.70 -2.15
CA LEU A 142 -10.66 5.39 -3.22
C LEU A 142 -10.93 4.82 -4.62
N ARG A 143 -11.44 3.59 -4.73
CA ARG A 143 -11.85 2.99 -6.00
C ARG A 143 -13.28 3.32 -6.40
N ALA A 144 -14.09 3.81 -5.47
CA ALA A 144 -15.49 4.09 -5.72
C ALA A 144 -15.65 5.40 -6.49
N PRO A 145 -16.32 5.42 -7.65
CA PRO A 145 -16.52 6.64 -8.44
C PRO A 145 -17.18 7.74 -7.62
N GLY A 146 -16.56 8.92 -7.59
CA GLY A 146 -17.05 10.10 -6.89
C GLY A 146 -16.63 10.20 -5.42
N LEU A 147 -16.39 9.08 -4.72
CA LEU A 147 -15.92 9.10 -3.33
C LEU A 147 -14.47 9.57 -3.20
N GLU A 148 -13.67 9.41 -4.24
CA GLU A 148 -12.28 9.88 -4.25
C GLU A 148 -12.13 11.39 -4.07
N ARG A 149 -13.22 12.15 -4.21
CA ARG A 149 -13.26 13.62 -4.01
C ARG A 149 -13.61 14.02 -2.57
N GLU A 150 -13.92 13.07 -1.72
CA GLU A 150 -14.26 13.34 -0.32
C GLU A 150 -13.01 13.73 0.48
N PRO A 151 -12.91 14.96 1.04
CA PRO A 151 -11.74 15.41 1.80
C PRO A 151 -11.37 14.48 2.97
N ARG A 152 -12.37 13.84 3.57
CA ARG A 152 -12.17 12.88 4.65
C ARG A 152 -11.28 11.69 4.26
N LEU A 153 -11.21 11.33 2.96
CA LEU A 153 -10.34 10.25 2.50
C LEU A 153 -8.87 10.65 2.60
N TRP A 154 -8.55 11.93 2.40
CA TRP A 154 -7.22 12.44 2.66
C TRP A 154 -6.85 12.30 4.13
N VAL A 155 -7.74 12.70 5.04
CA VAL A 155 -7.52 12.56 6.50
C VAL A 155 -7.33 11.09 6.88
N LEU A 156 -8.10 10.18 6.30
CA LEU A 156 -7.93 8.73 6.52
C LEU A 156 -6.60 8.21 5.97
N LEU A 157 -6.19 8.65 4.79
CA LEU A 157 -4.91 8.28 4.20
C LEU A 157 -3.75 8.81 5.05
N ALA A 158 -3.76 10.08 5.42
CA ALA A 158 -2.76 10.69 6.27
C ALA A 158 -2.70 10.00 7.65
N GLY A 159 -3.85 9.68 8.23
CA GLY A 159 -3.95 8.94 9.48
C GLY A 159 -3.38 7.51 9.38
N LEU A 160 -3.62 6.82 8.27
CA LEU A 160 -2.99 5.52 8.01
C LEU A 160 -1.48 5.67 7.90
N LEU A 161 -0.99 6.61 7.08
CA LEU A 161 0.43 6.84 6.87
C LEU A 161 1.16 7.18 8.17
N SER A 162 0.57 8.02 9.04
CA SER A 162 1.17 8.37 10.34
C SER A 162 1.37 7.16 11.26
N ARG A 163 0.58 6.10 11.09
CA ARG A 163 0.70 4.86 11.87
C ARG A 163 1.80 3.93 11.36
N LEU A 164 2.38 4.21 10.20
CA LEU A 164 3.47 3.42 9.60
C LEU A 164 4.86 3.88 10.03
N GLY A 165 4.97 5.00 10.78
CA GLY A 165 6.23 5.57 11.23
C GLY A 165 6.98 4.69 12.25
N PRO A 166 8.29 4.95 12.45
CA PRO A 166 9.12 4.18 13.37
C PRO A 166 8.61 4.31 14.81
N GLY A 167 8.41 3.19 15.47
CA GLY A 167 7.97 3.09 16.87
C GLY A 167 6.72 2.25 17.10
N ARG A 168 6.10 1.70 16.05
CA ARG A 168 4.90 0.84 16.17
C ARG A 168 5.04 -0.53 15.52
N ALA A 169 6.20 -0.86 14.95
CA ALA A 169 6.52 -2.23 14.57
C ALA A 169 7.06 -2.96 15.82
N GLY A 170 6.16 -3.56 16.56
CA GLY A 170 6.47 -4.41 17.70
C GLY A 170 5.96 -5.80 17.47
#